data_993522ecafaef19c76e2dbbfe42fdf66
#
_entry.id   993522ecafaef19c76e2dbbfe42fdf66
#
_cell.length_a   1.000
_cell.length_b   1.000
_cell.length_c   1.000
_cell.angle_alpha   90.00
_cell.angle_beta   90.00
_cell.angle_gamma   90.00
#
_symmetry.space_group_name_H-M   'P 1'
#
loop_
_entity.id
_entity.type
_entity.pdbx_description
1 polymer ?
#
loop_
_entity_poly.entity_id
_entity_poly.type
_entity_poly.pdbx_seq_one_letter_code
_entity_poly.pdbx_strand_id
1 'polypeptide(L)'
;MSEFVDDIYLYYLDDGILVEKSGELYKRPNELKKYETTGTVVVKVDKGEYRYTVYLQPGVLYKGVYVWFYKPNKRAAAKIFREQLIDNIRHCQDKINRIWEVYDMLENYIH
;
A
#
# COMPACT_ATOMS: atom_id res chain seq x y z
N MET A 1 -3.09 -6.09 26.54
CA MET A 1 -4.06 -5.22 25.85
C MET A 1 -4.45 -5.79 24.52
N SER A 2 -5.73 -5.71 24.21
CA SER A 2 -6.23 -6.21 22.94
C SER A 2 -5.92 -5.24 21.81
N GLU A 3 -5.65 -5.78 20.64
CA GLU A 3 -5.50 -5.03 19.40
C GLU A 3 -6.72 -5.29 18.54
N PHE A 4 -7.15 -4.28 17.81
CA PHE A 4 -8.19 -4.46 16.81
C PHE A 4 -7.59 -5.08 15.56
N VAL A 5 -8.31 -6.05 14.98
CA VAL A 5 -7.86 -6.75 13.78
C VAL A 5 -8.95 -6.64 12.71
N ASP A 6 -8.56 -6.15 11.53
CA ASP A 6 -9.43 -6.08 10.36
C ASP A 6 -8.80 -6.86 9.21
N ASP A 7 -9.62 -7.59 8.47
CA ASP A 7 -9.20 -8.19 7.21
C ASP A 7 -9.15 -7.12 6.13
N ILE A 8 -8.03 -7.02 5.44
CA ILE A 8 -7.80 -5.99 4.44
C ILE A 8 -7.04 -6.56 3.22
N TYR A 9 -6.93 -5.73 2.19
CA TYR A 9 -6.12 -6.01 1.00
C TYR A 9 -5.01 -4.97 0.91
N LEU A 10 -3.77 -5.45 0.91
CA LEU A 10 -2.57 -4.62 0.84
C LEU A 10 -2.06 -4.57 -0.59
N TYR A 11 -1.64 -3.39 -1.03
CA TYR A 11 -1.07 -3.19 -2.37
C TYR A 11 0.29 -2.54 -2.28
N TYR A 12 1.20 -3.00 -3.11
CA TYR A 12 2.52 -2.40 -3.30
C TYR A 12 3.04 -2.74 -4.69
N LEU A 13 4.09 -2.04 -5.11
CA LEU A 13 4.76 -2.33 -6.36
C LEU A 13 6.01 -3.18 -6.08
N ASP A 14 6.13 -4.30 -6.77
CA ASP A 14 7.30 -5.16 -6.73
C ASP A 14 7.89 -5.17 -8.13
N ASP A 15 9.04 -4.52 -8.28
CA ASP A 15 9.71 -4.33 -9.57
C ASP A 15 8.75 -3.83 -10.66
N GLY A 16 7.92 -2.85 -10.29
CA GLY A 16 6.98 -2.23 -11.21
C GLY A 16 5.68 -3.00 -11.41
N ILE A 17 5.51 -4.14 -10.75
CA ILE A 17 4.29 -4.95 -10.84
C ILE A 17 3.43 -4.67 -9.62
N LEU A 18 2.14 -4.39 -9.86
CA LEU A 18 1.20 -4.16 -8.77
C LEU A 18 0.84 -5.49 -8.11
N VAL A 19 1.17 -5.60 -6.82
CA VAL A 19 0.93 -6.80 -6.03
C VAL A 19 -0.23 -6.56 -5.07
N GLU A 20 -1.13 -7.54 -4.97
CA GLU A 20 -2.23 -7.55 -4.02
C GLU A 20 -2.03 -8.70 -3.04
N LYS A 21 -2.10 -8.40 -1.75
CA LYS A 21 -2.01 -9.41 -0.70
C LYS A 21 -3.18 -9.27 0.26
N SER A 22 -3.84 -10.39 0.57
CA SER A 22 -4.79 -10.43 1.67
C SER A 22 -4.04 -10.47 2.98
N GLY A 23 -4.43 -9.65 3.94
CA GLY A 23 -3.76 -9.59 5.23
C GLY A 23 -4.69 -9.15 6.34
N GLU A 24 -4.14 -9.10 7.54
CA GLU A 24 -4.85 -8.65 8.72
C GLU A 24 -4.18 -7.38 9.23
N LEU A 25 -4.97 -6.31 9.38
CA LEU A 25 -4.48 -5.05 9.93
C LEU A 25 -4.65 -5.04 11.44
N TYR A 26 -3.55 -4.90 12.15
CA TYR A 26 -3.52 -4.78 13.61
C TYR A 26 -3.40 -3.30 13.98
N LYS A 27 -4.32 -2.84 14.81
CA LYS A 27 -4.33 -1.46 15.29
C LYS A 27 -4.66 -1.44 16.77
N ARG A 28 -4.08 -0.52 17.50
CA ARG A 28 -4.26 -0.42 18.93
C ARG A 28 -5.56 0.30 19.28
N PRO A 29 -6.11 0.06 20.49
CA PRO A 29 -7.29 0.77 20.94
C PRO A 29 -7.10 2.28 20.93
N ASN A 30 -8.11 3.01 20.46
CA ASN A 30 -8.06 4.47 20.30
C ASN A 30 -7.77 5.21 21.60
N GLU A 31 -8.28 4.72 22.71
CA GLU A 31 -8.13 5.34 24.02
C GLU A 31 -6.68 5.47 24.46
N LEU A 32 -5.80 4.61 23.93
CA LEU A 32 -4.39 4.59 24.28
C LEU A 32 -3.51 5.27 23.24
N LYS A 33 -4.04 5.50 22.04
CA LYS A 33 -3.23 5.86 20.88
C LYS A 33 -3.88 6.91 19.99
N LYS A 34 -4.47 7.93 20.59
CA LYS A 34 -5.14 8.96 19.79
C LYS A 34 -4.23 9.68 18.80
N TYR A 35 -2.92 9.64 19.02
CA TYR A 35 -1.95 10.23 18.10
C TYR A 35 -1.31 9.20 17.14
N GLU A 36 -1.67 7.94 17.28
CA GLU A 36 -1.10 6.91 16.42
C GLU A 36 -1.80 6.91 15.08
N THR A 37 -1.00 7.00 14.01
CA THR A 37 -1.50 7.06 12.64
C THR A 37 -1.17 5.81 11.86
N THR A 38 -0.37 4.91 12.42
CA THR A 38 0.11 3.72 11.73
C THR A 38 -0.31 2.44 12.44
N GLY A 39 -0.36 1.37 11.67
CA GLY A 39 -0.62 0.02 12.16
C GLY A 39 0.24 -0.97 11.40
N THR A 40 0.06 -2.24 11.69
CA THR A 40 0.82 -3.33 11.07
C THR A 40 -0.13 -4.25 10.31
N VAL A 41 0.17 -4.49 9.03
CA VAL A 41 -0.50 -5.53 8.24
C VAL A 41 0.33 -6.80 8.29
N VAL A 42 -0.29 -7.91 8.66
CA VAL A 42 0.33 -9.21 8.70
C VAL A 42 -0.22 -10.05 7.56
N VAL A 43 0.67 -10.53 6.69
CA VAL A 43 0.32 -11.45 5.60
C VAL A 43 0.92 -12.81 5.94
N LYS A 44 0.06 -13.80 6.13
CA LYS A 44 0.49 -15.16 6.48
C LYS A 44 0.91 -15.92 5.23
N VAL A 45 2.00 -16.63 5.34
CA VAL A 45 2.53 -17.52 4.30
C VAL A 45 2.79 -18.90 4.89
N ASP A 46 3.15 -19.87 4.05
CA ASP A 46 3.25 -21.29 4.46
C ASP A 46 4.15 -21.52 5.69
N LYS A 47 5.24 -20.79 5.80
CA LYS A 47 6.23 -21.00 6.87
C LYS A 47 6.47 -19.76 7.72
N GLY A 48 5.49 -18.87 7.82
CA GLY A 48 5.68 -17.68 8.62
C GLY A 48 4.74 -16.56 8.22
N GLU A 49 5.21 -15.34 8.40
CA GLU A 49 4.42 -14.17 8.09
C GLU A 49 5.31 -13.01 7.66
N TYR A 50 4.75 -12.13 6.84
CA TYR A 50 5.37 -10.85 6.51
C TYR A 50 4.61 -9.75 7.21
N ARG A 51 5.31 -8.75 7.71
CA ARG A 51 4.74 -7.60 8.40
C ARG A 51 5.04 -6.33 7.63
N TYR A 52 4.02 -5.51 7.46
CA TYR A 52 4.12 -4.24 6.73
C TYR A 52 3.53 -3.13 7.57
N THR A 53 4.23 -1.99 7.62
CA THR A 53 3.70 -0.80 8.30
C THR A 53 2.87 0.01 7.31
N VAL A 54 1.68 0.42 7.73
CA VAL A 54 0.75 1.20 6.90
C VAL A 54 0.11 2.30 7.74
N TYR A 55 -0.49 3.29 7.09
CA TYR A 55 -1.36 4.22 7.79
C TYR A 55 -2.66 3.50 8.16
N LEU A 56 -3.27 3.90 9.27
CA LEU A 56 -4.55 3.32 9.73
C LEU A 56 -5.72 3.71 8.85
N GLN A 57 -5.57 4.74 8.04
CA GLN A 57 -6.61 5.20 7.13
C GLN A 57 -6.51 4.46 5.80
N PRO A 58 -7.60 3.84 5.30
CA PRO A 58 -7.55 3.15 4.00
C PRO A 58 -7.32 4.13 2.86
N GLY A 59 -6.65 3.67 1.82
CA GLY A 59 -6.42 4.47 0.62
C GLY A 59 -5.34 5.53 0.76
N VAL A 60 -4.58 5.52 1.84
CA VAL A 60 -3.47 6.47 2.06
C VAL A 60 -2.14 5.74 1.92
N LEU A 61 -1.28 6.24 1.06
CA LEU A 61 -0.01 5.61 0.74
C LEU A 61 1.02 5.89 1.85
N TYR A 62 1.54 4.83 2.47
CA TYR A 62 2.54 4.94 3.52
C TYR A 62 3.94 5.00 2.91
N LYS A 63 4.62 6.10 3.14
CA LYS A 63 6.00 6.34 2.67
C LYS A 63 6.22 6.05 1.17
N GLY A 64 5.18 6.20 0.37
CA GLY A 64 5.26 5.93 -1.06
C GLY A 64 5.28 4.46 -1.43
N VAL A 65 5.07 3.54 -0.48
CA VAL A 65 5.27 2.10 -0.70
C VAL A 65 4.02 1.27 -0.53
N TYR A 66 3.27 1.45 0.56
CA TYR A 66 2.14 0.57 0.89
C TYR A 66 0.83 1.33 1.00
N VAL A 67 -0.25 0.77 0.42
CA VAL A 67 -1.61 1.26 0.56
C VAL A 67 -2.53 0.05 0.79
N TRP A 68 -3.61 0.24 1.54
CA TRP A 68 -4.55 -0.84 1.81
C TRP A 68 -5.99 -0.37 1.69
N PHE A 69 -6.89 -1.34 1.44
CA PHE A 69 -8.32 -1.14 1.34
C PHE A 69 -9.05 -2.27 2.05
N TYR A 70 -10.28 -2.02 2.52
CA TYR A 70 -11.10 -3.07 3.13
C TYR A 70 -11.59 -4.09 2.10
N LYS A 71 -11.74 -3.68 0.84
CA LYS A 71 -12.17 -4.55 -0.26
C LYS A 71 -11.15 -4.51 -1.38
N PRO A 72 -11.05 -5.57 -2.20
CA PRO A 72 -10.15 -5.55 -3.34
C PRO A 72 -10.42 -4.34 -4.24
N ASN A 73 -9.40 -3.56 -4.52
CA ASN A 73 -9.54 -2.35 -5.34
C ASN A 73 -8.24 -2.03 -6.07
N LYS A 74 -7.87 -2.89 -7.00
CA LYS A 74 -6.66 -2.70 -7.81
C LYS A 74 -6.69 -1.39 -8.57
N ARG A 75 -7.85 -0.99 -9.07
CA ARG A 75 -7.99 0.26 -9.83
C ARG A 75 -7.60 1.48 -8.99
N ALA A 76 -8.13 1.57 -7.77
CA ALA A 76 -7.79 2.67 -6.87
C ALA A 76 -6.30 2.64 -6.49
N ALA A 77 -5.76 1.46 -6.19
CA ALA A 77 -4.35 1.30 -5.88
C ALA A 77 -3.47 1.73 -7.05
N ALA A 78 -3.82 1.30 -8.27
CA ALA A 78 -3.07 1.68 -9.48
C ALA A 78 -3.07 3.20 -9.68
N LYS A 79 -4.19 3.86 -9.45
CA LYS A 79 -4.27 5.33 -9.55
C LYS A 79 -3.38 6.02 -8.53
N ILE A 80 -3.36 5.54 -7.29
CA ILE A 80 -2.53 6.09 -6.23
C ILE A 80 -1.04 5.97 -6.59
N PHE A 81 -0.61 4.80 -7.03
CA PHE A 81 0.79 4.60 -7.43
C PHE A 81 1.16 5.39 -8.68
N ARG A 82 0.23 5.52 -9.62
CA ARG A 82 0.46 6.33 -10.83
C ARG A 82 0.70 7.80 -10.46
N GLU A 83 -0.10 8.35 -9.55
CA GLU A 83 0.09 9.72 -9.08
C GLU A 83 1.41 9.89 -8.36
N GLN A 84 1.81 8.91 -7.57
CA GLN A 84 3.12 8.92 -6.90
C GLN A 84 4.26 8.96 -7.92
N LEU A 85 4.15 8.21 -9.02
CA LEU A 85 5.16 8.22 -10.07
C LEU A 85 5.24 9.58 -10.77
N ILE A 86 4.12 10.25 -10.97
CA ILE A 86 4.10 11.60 -11.55
C ILE A 86 4.86 12.56 -10.64
N ASP A 87 4.64 12.48 -9.33
CA ASP A 87 5.38 13.30 -8.38
C ASP A 87 6.88 13.00 -8.42
N ASN A 88 7.25 11.72 -8.54
CA ASN A 88 8.65 11.32 -8.65
C ASN A 88 9.31 11.83 -9.93
N ILE A 89 8.59 11.88 -11.04
CA ILE A 89 9.10 12.45 -12.30
C ILE A 89 9.51 13.90 -12.10
N ARG A 90 8.76 14.66 -11.31
CA ARG A 90 9.06 16.07 -11.03
C ARG A 90 10.32 16.26 -10.20
N HIS A 91 10.73 15.24 -9.44
CA HIS A 91 11.84 15.34 -8.50
C HIS A 91 13.09 14.53 -8.88
N CYS A 92 12.98 13.57 -9.81
CA CYS A 92 14.06 12.66 -10.16
C CYS A 92 14.26 12.55 -11.67
N GLN A 93 15.21 13.29 -12.21
CA GLN A 93 15.52 13.26 -13.64
C GLN A 93 16.17 11.93 -14.07
N ASP A 94 16.96 11.33 -13.18
CA ASP A 94 17.80 10.18 -13.52
C ASP A 94 17.05 8.86 -13.73
N LYS A 95 15.78 8.80 -13.32
CA LYS A 95 14.99 7.56 -13.37
C LYS A 95 13.75 7.66 -14.25
N ILE A 96 13.69 8.67 -15.09
CA ILE A 96 12.49 8.97 -15.89
C ILE A 96 12.03 7.79 -16.74
N ASN A 97 12.94 7.12 -17.44
CA ASN A 97 12.55 6.03 -18.33
C ASN A 97 11.90 4.88 -17.58
N ARG A 98 12.47 4.48 -16.44
CA ARG A 98 11.90 3.41 -15.61
C ARG A 98 10.53 3.81 -15.06
N ILE A 99 10.39 5.05 -14.62
CA ILE A 99 9.13 5.57 -14.08
C ILE A 99 8.03 5.49 -15.16
N TRP A 100 8.32 5.87 -16.39
CA TRP A 100 7.34 5.81 -17.48
C TRP A 100 6.95 4.38 -17.83
N GLU A 101 7.88 3.41 -17.75
CA GLU A 101 7.54 2.00 -17.94
C GLU A 101 6.53 1.52 -16.92
N VAL A 102 6.74 1.84 -15.65
CA VAL A 102 5.81 1.45 -14.57
C VAL A 102 4.47 2.17 -14.73
N TYR A 103 4.50 3.44 -15.10
CA TYR A 103 3.28 4.21 -15.37
C TYR A 103 2.41 3.51 -16.42
N ASP A 104 3.03 3.10 -17.53
CA ASP A 104 2.32 2.42 -18.61
C ASP A 104 1.75 1.07 -18.16
N MET A 105 2.48 0.32 -17.36
CA MET A 105 1.99 -0.95 -16.81
C MET A 105 0.75 -0.73 -15.92
N LEU A 106 0.73 0.33 -15.12
CA LEU A 106 -0.38 0.63 -14.23
C LEU A 106 -1.65 1.01 -15.00
N GLU A 107 -1.53 1.57 -16.20
CA GLU A 107 -2.67 1.86 -17.06
C GLU A 107 -3.52 0.63 -17.34
N ASN A 108 -2.90 -0.56 -17.42
CA ASN A 108 -3.61 -1.81 -17.66
C ASN A 108 -4.61 -2.17 -16.55
N TYR A 109 -4.43 -1.65 -15.34
CA TYR A 109 -5.33 -1.89 -14.20
C TYR A 109 -6.46 -0.86 -14.11
N ILE A 110 -6.33 0.25 -14.83
CA ILE A 110 -7.26 1.39 -14.75
C ILE A 110 -8.29 1.34 -15.87
N HIS A 111 -7.89 0.87 -17.05
CA HIS A 111 -8.72 0.83 -18.28
C HIS A 111 -9.21 -0.56 -18.65
#